data_fba09ee02ca9b505fa7bd102752bf04b
#
_entry.id   fba09ee02ca9b505fa7bd102752bf04b
#
_cell.length_a   1.000
_cell.length_b   1.000
_cell.length_c   1.000
_cell.angle_alpha   90.00
_cell.angle_beta   90.00
_cell.angle_gamma   90.00
#
_symmetry.space_group_name_H-M   'P 1'
#
loop_
_entity.id
_entity.type
_entity.pdbx_description
1 polymer ?
#
loop_
_entity_poly.entity_id
_entity_poly.type
_entity_poly.pdbx_seq_one_letter_code
_entity_poly.pdbx_strand_id
1 'polypeptide(L)'
;MQNRQAEQAEGKAKAMQNSIEKLQEIVDRYENLVFFGGAGVSTESGIPDFRSAHGLYGGAKGKSYEDMLHIRYFLTSPDEFWAFYKNVMLYPDARPNAAHIALARLEAAGKLDCVLTQNIDGLHQAAGSRKVLELHGSVHRNTCMRCGRRFDLAWVLSQEGTPHCPRGGLDEAVRLCLGQA
;
A
#
# COMPACT_ATOMS: atom_id res chain seq x y z
N MET A 1 -8.25 3.98 39.72
CA MET A 1 -7.71 3.67 38.37
C MET A 1 -8.82 3.57 37.31
N GLN A 2 -9.92 2.92 37.56
CA GLN A 2 -11.03 2.72 36.60
C GLN A 2 -11.66 4.03 36.10
N ASN A 3 -11.84 5.05 36.92
CA ASN A 3 -12.44 6.34 36.51
C ASN A 3 -11.60 7.10 35.49
N ARG A 4 -10.26 7.07 35.59
CA ARG A 4 -9.38 7.74 34.62
C ARG A 4 -9.40 7.07 33.26
N GLN A 5 -9.56 5.75 33.22
CA GLN A 5 -9.67 5.01 31.93
C GLN A 5 -11.01 5.29 31.26
N ALA A 6 -12.11 5.42 32.02
CA ALA A 6 -13.42 5.78 31.48
C ALA A 6 -13.40 7.21 30.89
N GLU A 7 -12.89 8.19 31.62
CA GLU A 7 -12.78 9.58 31.17
C GLU A 7 -11.89 9.71 29.90
N GLN A 8 -10.80 8.93 29.83
CA GLN A 8 -9.95 8.91 28.63
C GLN A 8 -10.66 8.26 27.42
N ALA A 9 -11.48 7.24 27.65
CA ALA A 9 -12.26 6.59 26.60
C ALA A 9 -13.36 7.53 26.07
N GLU A 10 -14.08 8.22 26.94
CA GLU A 10 -15.08 9.22 26.56
C GLU A 10 -14.46 10.40 25.80
N GLY A 11 -13.30 10.91 26.26
CA GLY A 11 -12.58 11.96 25.57
C GLY A 11 -12.16 11.57 24.16
N LYS A 12 -11.65 10.33 23.98
CA LYS A 12 -11.32 9.79 22.65
C LYS A 12 -12.53 9.62 21.75
N ALA A 13 -13.64 9.11 22.28
CA ALA A 13 -14.88 8.94 21.54
C ALA A 13 -15.44 10.29 21.07
N LYS A 14 -15.44 11.31 21.92
CA LYS A 14 -15.88 12.67 21.56
C LYS A 14 -14.96 13.31 20.50
N ALA A 15 -13.64 13.14 20.61
CA ALA A 15 -12.70 13.65 19.64
C ALA A 15 -12.89 12.97 18.27
N MET A 16 -13.14 11.66 18.25
CA MET A 16 -13.44 10.90 17.04
C MET A 16 -14.75 11.35 16.40
N GLN A 17 -15.80 11.54 17.19
CA GLN A 17 -17.10 12.04 16.71
C GLN A 17 -16.97 13.41 16.04
N ASN A 18 -16.25 14.36 16.67
CA ASN A 18 -15.98 15.67 16.10
C ASN A 18 -15.21 15.58 14.77
N SER A 19 -14.29 14.62 14.63
CA SER A 19 -13.53 14.40 13.39
C SER A 19 -14.41 13.85 12.28
N ILE A 20 -15.35 12.96 12.60
CA ILE A 20 -16.34 12.42 11.65
C ILE A 20 -17.26 13.54 11.15
N GLU A 21 -17.77 14.38 12.05
CA GLU A 21 -18.65 15.52 11.69
C GLU A 21 -17.93 16.50 10.76
N LYS A 22 -16.68 16.86 11.07
CA LYS A 22 -15.86 17.72 10.19
C LYS A 22 -15.61 17.09 8.81
N LEU A 23 -15.34 15.77 8.77
CA LEU A 23 -15.17 15.08 7.50
C LEU A 23 -16.47 15.08 6.69
N GLN A 24 -17.62 14.85 7.34
CA GLN A 24 -18.94 14.91 6.72
C GLN A 24 -19.20 16.31 6.13
N GLU A 25 -18.95 17.39 6.89
CA GLU A 25 -19.07 18.76 6.42
C GLU A 25 -18.22 19.02 5.15
N ILE A 26 -16.99 18.49 5.11
CA ILE A 26 -16.11 18.62 3.95
C ILE A 26 -16.74 17.89 2.74
N VAL A 27 -17.17 16.65 2.92
CA VAL A 27 -17.78 15.84 1.86
C VAL A 27 -19.07 16.49 1.34
N ASP A 28 -19.88 17.08 2.22
CA ASP A 28 -21.13 17.73 1.84
C ASP A 28 -20.90 19.06 1.10
N ARG A 29 -19.87 19.80 1.51
CA ARG A 29 -19.59 21.15 1.01
C ARG A 29 -18.87 21.18 -0.33
N TYR A 30 -17.97 20.22 -0.59
CA TYR A 30 -17.09 20.25 -1.76
C TYR A 30 -17.44 19.13 -2.73
N GLU A 31 -17.24 19.40 -4.05
CA GLU A 31 -17.57 18.47 -5.13
C GLU A 31 -16.35 17.92 -5.88
N ASN A 32 -15.17 18.53 -5.70
CA ASN A 32 -13.94 18.09 -6.38
C ASN A 32 -12.92 17.65 -5.33
N LEU A 33 -13.27 16.60 -4.57
CA LEU A 33 -12.39 16.07 -3.55
C LEU A 33 -11.27 15.24 -4.18
N VAL A 34 -10.10 15.33 -3.61
CA VAL A 34 -8.97 14.45 -3.89
C VAL A 34 -8.57 13.77 -2.60
N PHE A 35 -8.49 12.45 -2.62
CA PHE A 35 -7.97 11.70 -1.49
C PHE A 35 -6.48 11.46 -1.67
N PHE A 36 -5.68 11.76 -0.64
CA PHE A 36 -4.27 11.41 -0.58
C PHE A 36 -4.01 10.51 0.63
N GLY A 37 -3.54 9.28 0.39
CA GLY A 37 -3.36 8.27 1.43
C GLY A 37 -2.06 7.48 1.33
N GLY A 38 -1.73 6.85 2.46
CA GLY A 38 -0.58 5.97 2.61
C GLY A 38 -0.95 4.70 3.39
N ALA A 39 0.03 3.98 3.91
CA ALA A 39 -0.11 2.64 4.49
C ALA A 39 -1.16 2.54 5.62
N GLY A 40 -1.40 3.62 6.37
CA GLY A 40 -2.43 3.66 7.41
C GLY A 40 -3.85 3.36 6.91
N VAL A 41 -4.16 3.58 5.64
CA VAL A 41 -5.47 3.23 5.04
C VAL A 41 -5.67 1.72 4.97
N SER A 42 -4.60 0.94 4.80
CA SER A 42 -4.66 -0.50 4.59
C SER A 42 -4.47 -1.33 5.88
N THR A 43 -4.29 -0.68 7.05
CA THR A 43 -4.08 -1.40 8.32
C THR A 43 -5.28 -2.27 8.71
N GLU A 44 -6.50 -1.80 8.49
CA GLU A 44 -7.73 -2.59 8.70
C GLU A 44 -7.94 -3.69 7.64
N SER A 45 -7.12 -3.70 6.60
CA SER A 45 -7.04 -4.78 5.61
C SER A 45 -6.00 -5.84 5.97
N GLY A 46 -5.35 -5.73 7.14
CA GLY A 46 -4.32 -6.64 7.61
C GLY A 46 -2.92 -6.33 7.06
N ILE A 47 -2.73 -5.20 6.38
CA ILE A 47 -1.41 -4.76 5.89
C ILE A 47 -0.83 -3.79 6.93
N PRO A 48 0.28 -4.13 7.61
CA PRO A 48 0.87 -3.25 8.60
C PRO A 48 1.41 -1.97 7.93
N ASP A 49 1.31 -0.86 8.63
CA ASP A 49 1.97 0.37 8.20
C ASP A 49 3.47 0.35 8.56
N PHE A 50 4.20 1.39 8.12
CA PHE A 50 5.65 1.42 8.32
C PHE A 50 6.07 1.96 9.70
N ARG A 51 5.28 2.83 10.33
CA ARG A 51 5.70 3.69 11.43
C ARG A 51 4.98 3.48 12.76
N SER A 52 3.87 2.75 12.78
CA SER A 52 3.16 2.49 14.05
C SER A 52 3.97 1.57 14.96
N ALA A 53 3.56 1.47 16.22
CA ALA A 53 4.19 0.59 17.20
C ALA A 53 4.18 -0.91 16.79
N HIS A 54 3.28 -1.28 15.88
CA HIS A 54 3.14 -2.61 15.28
C HIS A 54 3.53 -2.63 13.80
N GLY A 55 4.12 -1.54 13.31
CA GLY A 55 4.54 -1.38 11.92
C GLY A 55 5.85 -2.11 11.61
N LEU A 56 6.18 -2.11 10.32
CA LEU A 56 7.31 -2.88 9.79
C LEU A 56 8.69 -2.44 10.30
N TYR A 57 8.84 -1.19 10.78
CA TYR A 57 10.16 -0.69 11.24
C TYR A 57 10.66 -1.29 12.56
N GLY A 58 9.86 -2.10 13.26
CA GLY A 58 10.25 -2.67 14.56
C GLY A 58 11.05 -3.97 14.53
N GLY A 59 11.36 -4.56 13.37
CA GLY A 59 11.69 -5.98 13.32
C GLY A 59 12.98 -6.46 12.64
N ALA A 60 13.77 -5.64 11.97
CA ALA A 60 14.93 -6.14 11.23
C ALA A 60 16.23 -6.10 12.06
N LYS A 61 16.83 -7.25 12.34
CA LYS A 61 18.18 -7.37 12.89
C LYS A 61 19.20 -6.77 11.90
N GLY A 62 19.62 -5.52 12.10
CA GLY A 62 20.79 -4.93 11.47
C GLY A 62 20.59 -4.11 10.20
N LYS A 63 19.43 -4.18 9.50
CA LYS A 63 19.10 -3.33 8.35
C LYS A 63 17.66 -2.84 8.49
N SER A 64 17.42 -1.56 8.20
CA SER A 64 16.04 -1.05 8.20
C SER A 64 15.29 -1.55 6.97
N TYR A 65 13.97 -1.64 7.06
CA TYR A 65 13.14 -1.97 5.89
C TYR A 65 13.25 -0.91 4.78
N GLU A 66 13.52 0.35 5.14
CA GLU A 66 13.81 1.42 4.18
C GLU A 66 15.06 1.11 3.35
N ASP A 67 16.13 0.65 4.01
CA ASP A 67 17.37 0.24 3.33
C ASP A 67 17.11 -0.94 2.39
N MET A 68 16.31 -1.91 2.83
CA MET A 68 15.98 -3.10 2.03
C MET A 68 15.08 -2.78 0.83
N LEU A 69 14.23 -1.74 0.92
CA LEU A 69 13.40 -1.29 -0.20
C LEU A 69 14.13 -0.33 -1.15
N HIS A 70 15.34 0.11 -0.80
CA HIS A 70 16.10 1.01 -1.64
C HIS A 70 16.58 0.30 -2.91
N ILE A 71 16.52 1.00 -4.06
CA ILE A 71 16.94 0.45 -5.37
C ILE A 71 18.36 -0.12 -5.37
N ARG A 72 19.28 0.50 -4.62
CA ARG A 72 20.66 0.01 -4.49
C ARG A 72 20.68 -1.41 -3.90
N TYR A 73 19.86 -1.67 -2.87
CA TYR A 73 19.80 -2.99 -2.25
C TYR A 73 19.29 -4.05 -3.24
N PHE A 74 18.25 -3.72 -3.99
CA PHE A 74 17.76 -4.58 -5.06
C PHE A 74 18.86 -4.92 -6.09
N LEU A 75 19.67 -3.92 -6.48
CA LEU A 75 20.73 -4.12 -7.49
C LEU A 75 21.96 -4.89 -6.96
N THR A 76 22.25 -4.80 -5.66
CA THR A 76 23.45 -5.44 -5.06
C THR A 76 23.14 -6.78 -4.41
N SER A 77 21.93 -7.02 -4.00
CA SER A 77 21.50 -8.22 -3.24
C SER A 77 20.08 -8.65 -3.67
N PRO A 78 19.87 -8.99 -4.96
CA PRO A 78 18.52 -9.28 -5.49
C PRO A 78 17.84 -10.44 -4.78
N ASP A 79 18.55 -11.48 -4.41
CA ASP A 79 17.98 -12.66 -3.75
C ASP A 79 17.46 -12.32 -2.35
N GLU A 80 18.24 -11.54 -1.57
CA GLU A 80 17.79 -11.08 -0.25
C GLU A 80 16.61 -10.11 -0.37
N PHE A 81 16.64 -9.21 -1.38
CA PHE A 81 15.55 -8.30 -1.68
C PHE A 81 14.25 -9.07 -1.97
N TRP A 82 14.31 -10.05 -2.87
CA TRP A 82 13.11 -10.80 -3.25
C TRP A 82 12.60 -11.71 -2.15
N ALA A 83 13.48 -12.31 -1.35
CA ALA A 83 13.10 -13.05 -0.16
C ALA A 83 12.36 -12.16 0.85
N PHE A 84 12.90 -10.98 1.14
CA PHE A 84 12.24 -9.98 1.98
C PHE A 84 10.92 -9.53 1.37
N TYR A 85 10.94 -9.13 0.10
CA TYR A 85 9.78 -8.57 -0.58
C TYR A 85 8.59 -9.53 -0.59
N LYS A 86 8.81 -10.80 -0.96
CA LYS A 86 7.77 -11.83 -1.00
C LYS A 86 7.18 -12.14 0.38
N ASN A 87 8.01 -12.17 1.41
CA ASN A 87 7.58 -12.59 2.76
C ASN A 87 7.02 -11.44 3.61
N VAL A 88 7.41 -10.19 3.32
CA VAL A 88 7.09 -9.05 4.19
C VAL A 88 6.21 -8.01 3.50
N MET A 89 6.35 -7.83 2.18
CA MET A 89 5.66 -6.75 1.45
C MET A 89 4.43 -7.20 0.66
N LEU A 90 4.27 -8.49 0.40
CA LEU A 90 3.16 -8.99 -0.39
C LEU A 90 2.06 -9.57 0.50
N TYR A 91 0.83 -9.09 0.29
CA TYR A 91 -0.38 -9.50 1.00
C TYR A 91 -1.47 -9.89 -0.01
N PRO A 92 -1.32 -11.02 -0.72
CA PRO A 92 -2.21 -11.40 -1.82
C PRO A 92 -3.67 -11.65 -1.38
N ASP A 93 -3.87 -11.99 -0.11
CA ASP A 93 -5.19 -12.27 0.46
C ASP A 93 -5.87 -11.04 1.07
N ALA A 94 -5.20 -9.89 1.11
CA ALA A 94 -5.77 -8.67 1.65
C ALA A 94 -7.01 -8.24 0.83
N ARG A 95 -8.01 -7.73 1.54
CA ARG A 95 -9.26 -7.26 0.93
C ARG A 95 -9.48 -5.79 1.26
N PRO A 96 -10.18 -5.04 0.37
CA PRO A 96 -10.56 -3.67 0.66
C PRO A 96 -11.34 -3.57 1.98
N ASN A 97 -10.99 -2.61 2.80
CA ASN A 97 -11.72 -2.27 4.02
C ASN A 97 -12.77 -1.16 3.78
N ALA A 98 -13.48 -0.74 4.83
CA ALA A 98 -14.54 0.24 4.75
C ALA A 98 -14.08 1.59 4.15
N ALA A 99 -12.82 2.02 4.41
CA ALA A 99 -12.30 3.26 3.86
C ALA A 99 -12.13 3.19 2.34
N HIS A 100 -11.58 2.09 1.81
CA HIS A 100 -11.46 1.88 0.37
C HIS A 100 -12.83 1.88 -0.32
N ILE A 101 -13.81 1.19 0.28
CA ILE A 101 -15.18 1.11 -0.26
C ILE A 101 -15.87 2.48 -0.22
N ALA A 102 -15.69 3.25 0.85
CA ALA A 102 -16.25 4.60 0.96
C ALA A 102 -15.69 5.54 -0.12
N LEU A 103 -14.38 5.50 -0.38
CA LEU A 103 -13.74 6.31 -1.42
C LEU A 103 -14.26 5.94 -2.82
N ALA A 104 -14.42 4.64 -3.12
CA ALA A 104 -14.98 4.20 -4.38
C ALA A 104 -16.44 4.66 -4.57
N ARG A 105 -17.25 4.69 -3.49
CA ARG A 105 -18.61 5.22 -3.51
C ARG A 105 -18.64 6.73 -3.73
N LEU A 106 -17.75 7.49 -3.09
CA LEU A 106 -17.63 8.93 -3.31
C LEU A 106 -17.22 9.26 -4.75
N GLU A 107 -16.33 8.49 -5.35
CA GLU A 107 -15.97 8.61 -6.76
C GLU A 107 -17.16 8.31 -7.66
N ALA A 108 -17.89 7.22 -7.40
CA ALA A 108 -19.09 6.86 -8.15
C ALA A 108 -20.21 7.92 -8.06
N ALA A 109 -20.30 8.62 -6.92
CA ALA A 109 -21.24 9.72 -6.71
C ALA A 109 -20.75 11.06 -7.30
N GLY A 110 -19.58 11.10 -7.95
CA GLY A 110 -19.00 12.33 -8.53
C GLY A 110 -18.45 13.33 -7.51
N LYS A 111 -18.31 12.95 -6.24
CA LYS A 111 -17.76 13.79 -5.17
C LYS A 111 -16.24 13.72 -5.09
N LEU A 112 -15.65 12.56 -5.39
CA LEU A 112 -14.21 12.32 -5.37
C LEU A 112 -13.69 12.29 -6.80
N ASP A 113 -12.74 13.17 -7.11
CA ASP A 113 -12.14 13.27 -8.44
C ASP A 113 -11.09 12.18 -8.67
N CYS A 114 -10.23 11.93 -7.69
CA CYS A 114 -9.25 10.83 -7.77
C CYS A 114 -8.72 10.43 -6.38
N VAL A 115 -8.10 9.26 -6.37
CA VAL A 115 -7.30 8.76 -5.26
C VAL A 115 -5.82 8.86 -5.63
N LEU A 116 -5.06 9.63 -4.84
CA LEU A 116 -3.60 9.62 -4.86
C LEU A 116 -3.13 8.69 -3.74
N THR A 117 -2.40 7.65 -4.06
CA THR A 117 -1.94 6.70 -3.04
C THR A 117 -0.45 6.44 -3.10
N GLN A 118 0.17 6.33 -1.93
CA GLN A 118 1.54 5.82 -1.77
C GLN A 118 1.57 4.29 -1.69
N ASN A 119 0.39 3.67 -1.51
CA ASN A 119 0.28 2.21 -1.38
C ASN A 119 0.46 1.52 -2.72
N ILE A 120 1.04 0.33 -2.67
CA ILE A 120 1.32 -0.53 -3.82
C ILE A 120 0.38 -1.74 -3.89
N ASP A 121 -0.57 -1.84 -2.96
CA ASP A 121 -1.41 -3.02 -2.69
C ASP A 121 -2.57 -3.24 -3.69
N GLY A 122 -2.98 -2.19 -4.41
CA GLY A 122 -4.08 -2.25 -5.37
C GLY A 122 -5.49 -2.32 -4.74
N LEU A 123 -5.62 -2.09 -3.41
CA LEU A 123 -6.91 -2.23 -2.72
C LEU A 123 -7.93 -1.16 -3.11
N HIS A 124 -7.50 0.04 -3.51
CA HIS A 124 -8.42 1.05 -4.04
C HIS A 124 -9.10 0.59 -5.32
N GLN A 125 -8.33 0.02 -6.26
CA GLN A 125 -8.86 -0.53 -7.50
C GLN A 125 -9.76 -1.75 -7.22
N ALA A 126 -9.35 -2.61 -6.30
CA ALA A 126 -10.15 -3.76 -5.88
C ALA A 126 -11.47 -3.36 -5.21
N ALA A 127 -11.54 -2.18 -4.57
CA ALA A 127 -12.76 -1.60 -4.02
C ALA A 127 -13.69 -0.99 -5.07
N GLY A 128 -13.19 -0.79 -6.30
CA GLY A 128 -13.96 -0.21 -7.42
C GLY A 128 -13.58 1.23 -7.78
N SER A 129 -12.57 1.84 -7.13
CA SER A 129 -12.04 3.14 -7.56
C SER A 129 -11.41 3.03 -8.95
N ARG A 130 -11.73 3.98 -9.84
CA ARG A 130 -11.31 3.98 -11.25
C ARG A 130 -10.13 4.90 -11.51
N LYS A 131 -10.09 6.06 -10.86
CA LYS A 131 -9.06 7.08 -11.03
C LYS A 131 -8.10 7.03 -9.85
N VAL A 132 -7.21 6.05 -9.87
CA VAL A 132 -6.20 5.84 -8.82
C VAL A 132 -4.82 6.11 -9.39
N LEU A 133 -4.09 7.03 -8.75
CA LEU A 133 -2.71 7.38 -9.07
C LEU A 133 -1.78 6.78 -8.02
N GLU A 134 -1.04 5.74 -8.40
CA GLU A 134 -0.13 5.00 -7.53
C GLU A 134 1.27 5.61 -7.61
N LEU A 135 1.62 6.45 -6.65
CA LEU A 135 2.86 7.23 -6.66
C LEU A 135 4.13 6.38 -6.51
N HIS A 136 4.02 5.22 -5.88
CA HIS A 136 5.12 4.28 -5.66
C HIS A 136 5.01 3.02 -6.53
N GLY A 137 4.15 3.03 -7.56
CA GLY A 137 3.91 1.87 -8.39
C GLY A 137 2.93 0.86 -7.79
N SER A 138 3.02 -0.41 -8.21
CA SER A 138 2.07 -1.45 -7.81
C SER A 138 2.72 -2.82 -7.79
N VAL A 139 2.34 -3.65 -6.81
CA VAL A 139 2.73 -5.08 -6.76
C VAL A 139 2.19 -5.88 -7.94
N HIS A 140 1.14 -5.39 -8.58
CA HIS A 140 0.49 -6.03 -9.73
C HIS A 140 1.19 -5.74 -11.07
N ARG A 141 2.16 -4.83 -11.11
CA ARG A 141 2.90 -4.44 -12.31
C ARG A 141 4.40 -4.61 -12.10
N ASN A 142 4.93 -5.70 -12.59
CA ASN A 142 6.33 -6.05 -12.51
C ASN A 142 6.92 -6.05 -13.92
N THR A 143 8.12 -5.51 -14.09
CA THR A 143 8.71 -5.33 -15.43
C THR A 143 10.12 -5.86 -15.46
N CYS A 144 10.45 -6.62 -16.50
CA CYS A 144 11.83 -7.03 -16.77
C CYS A 144 12.69 -5.80 -17.11
N MET A 145 13.78 -5.61 -16.39
CA MET A 145 14.68 -4.46 -16.59
C MET A 145 15.32 -4.43 -17.97
N ARG A 146 15.50 -5.60 -18.62
CA ARG A 146 16.16 -5.71 -19.92
C ARG A 146 15.21 -5.55 -21.09
N CYS A 147 14.11 -6.30 -21.10
CA CYS A 147 13.26 -6.38 -22.28
C CYS A 147 11.90 -5.67 -22.13
N GLY A 148 11.62 -5.07 -20.98
CA GLY A 148 10.37 -4.36 -20.71
C GLY A 148 9.12 -5.26 -20.60
N ARG A 149 9.25 -6.59 -20.65
CA ARG A 149 8.12 -7.50 -20.52
C ARG A 149 7.48 -7.34 -19.16
N ARG A 150 6.16 -7.27 -19.11
CA ARG A 150 5.35 -7.14 -17.90
C ARG A 150 4.95 -8.51 -17.38
N PHE A 151 4.88 -8.59 -16.02
CA PHE A 151 4.43 -9.75 -15.28
C PHE A 151 3.47 -9.28 -14.17
N ASP A 152 2.46 -10.06 -13.90
CA ASP A 152 1.54 -9.83 -12.79
C ASP A 152 2.09 -10.39 -11.47
N LEU A 153 1.37 -10.11 -10.38
CA LEU A 153 1.73 -10.60 -9.05
C LEU A 153 1.68 -12.13 -8.97
N ALA A 154 0.69 -12.76 -9.61
CA ALA A 154 0.52 -14.21 -9.57
C ALA A 154 1.73 -14.93 -10.19
N TRP A 155 2.23 -14.41 -11.31
CA TRP A 155 3.45 -14.94 -11.92
C TRP A 155 4.67 -14.75 -11.01
N VAL A 156 4.82 -13.58 -10.37
CA VAL A 156 5.93 -13.33 -9.42
C VAL A 156 5.90 -14.30 -8.25
N LEU A 157 4.73 -14.56 -7.69
CA LEU A 157 4.54 -15.49 -6.58
C LEU A 157 4.78 -16.95 -6.98
N SER A 158 4.57 -17.31 -8.25
CA SER A 158 4.82 -18.65 -8.75
C SER A 158 6.31 -18.97 -8.96
N GLN A 159 7.18 -17.96 -8.92
CA GLN A 159 8.62 -18.15 -9.09
C GLN A 159 9.29 -18.47 -7.75
N GLU A 160 10.16 -19.46 -7.70
CA GLU A 160 11.03 -19.68 -6.54
C GLU A 160 12.18 -18.66 -6.54
N GLY A 161 12.57 -18.17 -5.35
CA GLY A 161 13.66 -17.19 -5.22
C GLY A 161 13.42 -15.88 -5.99
N THR A 162 14.46 -15.40 -6.63
CA THR A 162 14.44 -14.19 -7.47
C THR A 162 13.72 -14.47 -8.79
N PRO A 163 12.66 -13.73 -9.14
CA PRO A 163 12.00 -13.90 -10.44
C PRO A 163 12.88 -13.49 -11.62
N HIS A 164 13.10 -14.41 -12.55
CA HIS A 164 13.89 -14.18 -13.76
C HIS A 164 13.02 -14.19 -15.02
N CYS A 165 13.23 -13.20 -15.90
CA CYS A 165 12.48 -13.12 -17.14
C CYS A 165 12.87 -14.26 -18.12
N PRO A 166 11.91 -15.06 -18.63
CA PRO A 166 12.23 -16.16 -19.56
C PRO A 166 12.93 -15.72 -20.87
N ARG A 167 12.86 -14.42 -21.22
CA ARG A 167 13.54 -13.86 -22.39
C ARG A 167 14.86 -13.16 -22.06
N GLY A 168 15.13 -12.88 -20.79
CA GLY A 168 16.27 -12.07 -20.35
C GLY A 168 17.54 -12.87 -20.05
N GLY A 169 17.46 -14.20 -19.98
CA GLY A 169 18.55 -15.05 -19.48
C GLY A 169 18.52 -15.17 -17.95
N LEU A 170 19.37 -16.04 -17.41
CA LEU A 170 19.41 -16.38 -15.97
C LEU A 170 19.86 -15.23 -15.08
N ASP A 171 20.49 -14.19 -15.64
CA ASP A 171 21.14 -13.12 -14.86
C ASP A 171 20.27 -11.86 -14.67
N GLU A 172 19.00 -11.85 -15.14
CA GLU A 172 18.21 -10.63 -15.10
C GLU A 172 16.91 -10.78 -14.28
N ALA A 173 16.98 -10.28 -13.06
CA ALA A 173 15.85 -10.17 -12.17
C ALA A 173 14.73 -9.27 -12.75
N VAL A 174 13.49 -9.67 -12.52
CA VAL A 174 12.32 -8.83 -12.81
C VAL A 174 12.27 -7.73 -11.76
N ARG A 175 12.24 -6.47 -12.20
CA ARG A 175 12.09 -5.32 -11.31
C ARG A 175 10.62 -5.01 -11.10
N LEU A 176 10.29 -4.72 -9.86
CA LEU A 176 9.07 -4.00 -9.54
C LEU A 176 9.10 -2.60 -10.16
N CYS A 177 8.01 -2.20 -10.81
CA CYS A 177 7.81 -0.81 -11.14
C CYS A 177 7.46 -0.03 -9.87
N LEU A 178 8.48 0.21 -9.02
CA LEU A 178 8.40 1.18 -7.95
C LEU A 178 8.66 2.55 -8.58
N GLY A 179 7.58 3.32 -8.76
CA GLY A 179 7.69 4.73 -9.13
C GLY A 179 8.23 5.01 -10.54
N GLN A 180 7.40 4.80 -11.54
CA GLN A 180 7.28 5.69 -12.70
C GLN A 180 5.82 5.67 -13.15
N ALA A 181 5.12 6.76 -12.84
CA ALA A 181 3.88 7.11 -13.50
C ALA A 181 4.19 7.49 -14.94
#